data_d383d1e6ce25c4f37b83aab9033c650a
#
_entry.id   d383d1e6ce25c4f37b83aab9033c650a
#
_cell.length_a   1.000
_cell.length_b   1.000
_cell.length_c   1.000
_cell.angle_alpha   90.00
_cell.angle_beta   90.00
_cell.angle_gamma   90.00
#
_symmetry.space_group_name_H-M   'P 1'
#
loop_
_entity.id
_entity.type
_entity.pdbx_description
1 polymer ?
#
loop_
_entity_poly.entity_id
_entity_poly.type
_entity_poly.pdbx_seq_one_letter_code
_entity_poly.pdbx_strand_id
1 'polypeptide(L)'
;SLLLQSAIGLCKQNNLSSLHTTFCSRQEFELGQELGMLGRVSQQFHWLNEGYGTFDDFLSALSSRKRKNIKKEREKANNFGGEIEVLSGTQIKKEHWSFFWEFYQDTGARKWGTPYLTRQFFDEIHETMRSKILLILAKKEEKYIAGALNFIGSKTLFGRYWGCVEDYPFLHFEICYYRAIEFAINNGLKKVEAGAQGEHKLARGYVPTETFSLHWIGEERFSRAVQDYLISEKNAVRRDIEILTDFTPFKKGDRNHD
;
A
#
# COMPACT_ATOMS: atom_id res chain seq x y z
N SER A 1 18.95 -3.62 -17.38
CA SER A 1 19.43 -4.99 -17.74
C SER A 1 20.70 -5.37 -17.01
N LEU A 2 21.72 -4.52 -16.99
CA LEU A 2 23.05 -4.85 -16.41
C LEU A 2 22.95 -5.25 -14.92
N LEU A 3 22.15 -4.55 -14.11
CA LEU A 3 21.98 -4.88 -12.68
C LEU A 3 21.37 -6.26 -12.46
N LEU A 4 20.33 -6.64 -13.20
CA LEU A 4 19.72 -7.96 -13.09
C LEU A 4 20.66 -9.07 -13.54
N GLN A 5 21.39 -8.87 -14.66
CA GLN A 5 22.39 -9.81 -15.14
C GLN A 5 23.51 -10.01 -14.12
N SER A 6 24.03 -8.91 -13.55
CA SER A 6 25.06 -8.96 -12.51
C SER A 6 24.58 -9.68 -11.25
N ALA A 7 23.35 -9.40 -10.83
CA ALA A 7 22.76 -10.06 -9.65
C ALA A 7 22.59 -11.58 -9.87
N ILE A 8 22.11 -12.00 -11.06
CA ILE A 8 22.05 -13.43 -11.43
C ILE A 8 23.45 -14.04 -11.46
N GLY A 9 24.42 -13.33 -12.03
CA GLY A 9 25.82 -13.76 -12.07
C GLY A 9 26.40 -13.99 -10.67
N LEU A 10 26.18 -13.04 -9.75
CA LEU A 10 26.58 -13.18 -8.35
C LEU A 10 25.91 -14.37 -7.65
N CYS A 11 24.62 -14.60 -7.91
CA CYS A 11 23.92 -15.77 -7.36
C CYS A 11 24.55 -17.08 -7.82
N LYS A 12 24.86 -17.19 -9.11
CA LYS A 12 25.54 -18.38 -9.68
C LYS A 12 26.93 -18.58 -9.08
N GLN A 13 27.73 -17.53 -8.98
CA GLN A 13 29.08 -17.57 -8.42
C GLN A 13 29.10 -17.99 -6.95
N ASN A 14 28.10 -17.59 -6.19
CA ASN A 14 28.01 -17.87 -4.74
C ASN A 14 27.09 -19.05 -4.41
N ASN A 15 26.67 -19.84 -5.41
CA ASN A 15 25.77 -20.99 -5.25
C ASN A 15 24.49 -20.65 -4.47
N LEU A 16 23.92 -19.46 -4.69
CA LEU A 16 22.65 -19.09 -4.11
C LEU A 16 21.50 -19.79 -4.84
N SER A 17 20.48 -20.19 -4.11
CA SER A 17 19.35 -20.96 -4.63
C SER A 17 18.38 -20.12 -5.47
N SER A 18 18.26 -18.82 -5.18
CA SER A 18 17.29 -17.96 -5.85
C SER A 18 17.63 -16.47 -5.71
N LEU A 19 17.03 -15.66 -6.60
CA LEU A 19 17.02 -14.20 -6.56
C LEU A 19 15.57 -13.73 -6.76
N HIS A 20 15.13 -12.76 -5.95
CA HIS A 20 13.79 -12.21 -6.02
C HIS A 20 13.83 -10.68 -6.12
N THR A 21 13.16 -10.14 -7.15
CA THR A 21 12.92 -8.70 -7.29
C THR A 21 11.42 -8.47 -7.19
N THR A 22 10.98 -7.85 -6.08
CA THR A 22 9.55 -7.64 -5.80
C THR A 22 9.11 -6.23 -6.17
N PHE A 23 7.87 -6.10 -6.66
CA PHE A 23 7.23 -4.83 -7.00
C PHE A 23 8.03 -3.98 -8.00
N CYS A 24 8.62 -4.63 -9.00
CA CYS A 24 9.29 -3.96 -10.11
C CYS A 24 8.29 -3.26 -11.05
N SER A 25 8.77 -2.32 -11.83
CA SER A 25 7.98 -1.71 -12.90
C SER A 25 7.67 -2.70 -14.02
N ARG A 26 6.63 -2.41 -14.84
CA ARG A 26 6.32 -3.26 -16.00
C ARG A 26 7.52 -3.41 -16.95
N GLN A 27 8.25 -2.33 -17.19
CA GLN A 27 9.43 -2.36 -18.05
C GLN A 27 10.54 -3.26 -17.48
N GLU A 28 10.81 -3.19 -16.16
CA GLU A 28 11.78 -4.09 -15.51
C GLU A 28 11.30 -5.54 -15.53
N PHE A 29 10.00 -5.77 -15.39
CA PHE A 29 9.40 -7.10 -15.48
C PHE A 29 9.60 -7.74 -16.85
N GLU A 30 9.29 -7.01 -17.91
CA GLU A 30 9.48 -7.48 -19.29
C GLU A 30 10.96 -7.80 -19.56
N LEU A 31 11.85 -6.88 -19.21
CA LEU A 31 13.28 -7.05 -19.32
C LEU A 31 13.82 -8.25 -18.52
N GLY A 32 13.33 -8.46 -17.31
CA GLY A 32 13.75 -9.61 -16.49
C GLY A 32 13.30 -10.94 -17.08
N GLN A 33 12.13 -10.99 -17.71
CA GLN A 33 11.65 -12.18 -18.41
C GLN A 33 12.53 -12.49 -19.66
N GLU A 34 12.95 -11.46 -20.40
CA GLU A 34 13.93 -11.63 -21.51
C GLU A 34 15.26 -12.19 -21.03
N LEU A 35 15.66 -11.91 -19.79
CA LEU A 35 16.85 -12.47 -19.14
C LEU A 35 16.64 -13.88 -18.53
N GLY A 36 15.46 -14.48 -18.75
CA GLY A 36 15.13 -15.83 -18.27
C GLY A 36 14.66 -15.89 -16.82
N MET A 37 14.28 -14.75 -16.20
CA MET A 37 13.64 -14.76 -14.89
C MET A 37 12.16 -15.13 -15.02
N LEU A 38 11.62 -15.80 -14.01
CA LEU A 38 10.21 -16.14 -13.91
C LEU A 38 9.41 -14.90 -13.47
N GLY A 39 8.42 -14.53 -14.27
CA GLY A 39 7.56 -13.40 -13.99
C GLY A 39 6.32 -13.76 -13.17
N ARG A 40 6.14 -13.17 -12.01
CA ARG A 40 4.94 -13.28 -11.20
C ARG A 40 4.08 -12.04 -11.30
N VAL A 41 2.81 -12.21 -11.59
CA VAL A 41 1.78 -11.16 -11.52
C VAL A 41 0.97 -11.39 -10.25
N SER A 42 0.85 -10.36 -9.42
CA SER A 42 0.02 -10.35 -8.23
C SER A 42 -0.92 -9.15 -8.27
N GLN A 43 -1.85 -9.07 -7.31
CA GLN A 43 -2.80 -7.98 -7.20
C GLN A 43 -2.56 -7.16 -5.94
N GLN A 44 -2.69 -5.84 -6.08
CA GLN A 44 -2.85 -4.91 -4.96
C GLN A 44 -4.03 -3.96 -5.21
N PHE A 45 -4.37 -3.15 -4.21
CA PHE A 45 -5.38 -2.10 -4.33
C PHE A 45 -4.70 -0.74 -4.31
N HIS A 46 -4.83 0.01 -5.41
CA HIS A 46 -4.28 1.34 -5.56
C HIS A 46 -5.41 2.36 -5.76
N TRP A 47 -5.32 3.51 -5.10
CA TRP A 47 -6.10 4.68 -5.48
C TRP A 47 -5.29 5.50 -6.48
N LEU A 48 -5.94 5.93 -7.56
CA LEU A 48 -5.33 6.71 -8.63
C LEU A 48 -5.92 8.13 -8.63
N ASN A 49 -5.05 9.14 -8.75
CA ASN A 49 -5.48 10.52 -8.93
C ASN A 49 -5.72 10.80 -10.41
N GLU A 50 -6.97 10.75 -10.82
CA GLU A 50 -7.44 11.03 -12.19
C GLU A 50 -7.59 12.55 -12.45
N GLY A 51 -6.76 13.38 -11.81
CA GLY A 51 -6.80 14.83 -11.95
C GLY A 51 -7.63 15.55 -10.88
N TYR A 52 -7.95 14.89 -9.78
CA TYR A 52 -8.67 15.49 -8.66
C TYR A 52 -7.84 16.59 -8.02
N GLY A 53 -8.39 17.80 -7.91
CA GLY A 53 -7.80 18.94 -7.20
C GLY A 53 -8.19 18.98 -5.73
N THR A 54 -9.34 18.38 -5.39
CA THR A 54 -9.87 18.31 -4.03
C THR A 54 -10.41 16.91 -3.71
N PHE A 55 -10.59 16.61 -2.42
CA PHE A 55 -11.26 15.37 -2.03
C PHE A 55 -12.73 15.31 -2.48
N ASP A 56 -13.40 16.48 -2.59
CA ASP A 56 -14.78 16.56 -3.09
C ASP A 56 -14.85 16.27 -4.61
N ASP A 57 -13.82 16.60 -5.39
CA ASP A 57 -13.73 16.20 -6.81
C ASP A 57 -13.68 14.67 -6.92
N PHE A 58 -12.82 14.04 -6.10
CA PHE A 58 -12.78 12.58 -6.03
C PHE A 58 -14.15 11.99 -5.64
N LEU A 59 -14.80 12.53 -4.61
CA LEU A 59 -16.14 12.08 -4.22
C LEU A 59 -17.16 12.27 -5.34
N SER A 60 -17.01 13.30 -6.16
CA SER A 60 -17.91 13.60 -7.27
C SER A 60 -17.80 12.59 -8.43
N ALA A 61 -16.66 11.94 -8.60
CA ALA A 61 -16.45 10.84 -9.54
C ALA A 61 -17.15 9.54 -9.11
N LEU A 62 -17.52 9.42 -7.83
CA LEU A 62 -18.18 8.23 -7.30
C LEU A 62 -19.69 8.24 -7.54
N SER A 63 -20.30 7.04 -7.58
CA SER A 63 -21.76 6.90 -7.58
C SER A 63 -22.38 7.56 -6.33
N SER A 64 -23.59 8.10 -6.46
CA SER A 64 -24.27 8.85 -5.39
C SER A 64 -24.36 8.07 -4.07
N ARG A 65 -24.64 6.76 -4.15
CA ARG A 65 -24.72 5.89 -2.98
C ARG A 65 -23.37 5.76 -2.27
N LYS A 66 -22.29 5.52 -3.04
CA LYS A 66 -20.95 5.35 -2.49
C LYS A 66 -20.41 6.64 -1.90
N ARG A 67 -20.62 7.77 -2.56
CA ARG A 67 -20.28 9.11 -2.04
C ARG A 67 -20.97 9.39 -0.70
N LYS A 68 -22.28 9.11 -0.59
CA LYS A 68 -23.02 9.27 0.67
C LYS A 68 -22.45 8.39 1.78
N ASN A 69 -22.09 7.15 1.46
CA ASN A 69 -21.52 6.23 2.45
C ASN A 69 -20.17 6.72 2.96
N ILE A 70 -19.27 7.16 2.08
CA ILE A 70 -17.95 7.70 2.48
C ILE A 70 -18.14 8.95 3.38
N LYS A 71 -19.04 9.88 3.02
CA LYS A 71 -19.31 11.05 3.86
C LYS A 71 -19.79 10.65 5.27
N LYS A 72 -20.67 9.65 5.37
CA LYS A 72 -21.14 9.11 6.66
C LYS A 72 -20.03 8.42 7.46
N GLU A 73 -19.17 7.64 6.78
CA GLU A 73 -18.03 6.99 7.44
C GLU A 73 -17.06 8.03 8.01
N ARG A 74 -16.70 9.05 7.22
CA ARG A 74 -15.84 10.15 7.66
C ARG A 74 -16.45 10.95 8.82
N GLU A 75 -17.73 11.28 8.75
CA GLU A 75 -18.44 11.95 9.83
C GLU A 75 -18.35 11.16 11.14
N LYS A 76 -18.67 9.86 11.11
CA LYS A 76 -18.58 9.00 12.30
C LYS A 76 -17.15 8.84 12.80
N ALA A 77 -16.20 8.65 11.89
CA ALA A 77 -14.80 8.50 12.24
C ALA A 77 -14.22 9.77 12.89
N ASN A 78 -14.64 10.97 12.46
CA ASN A 78 -14.16 12.22 13.05
C ASN A 78 -14.92 12.60 14.35
N ASN A 79 -16.02 11.93 14.66
CA ASN A 79 -16.80 12.14 15.90
C ASN A 79 -16.43 11.16 17.03
N PHE A 80 -15.22 10.62 17.05
CA PHE A 80 -14.76 9.67 18.08
C PHE A 80 -14.41 10.35 19.43
N GLY A 81 -14.55 11.66 19.52
CA GLY A 81 -14.27 12.43 20.72
C GLY A 81 -12.79 12.82 20.88
N GLY A 82 -12.05 12.84 19.79
CA GLY A 82 -10.64 13.24 19.72
C GLY A 82 -10.32 13.98 18.42
N GLU A 83 -9.07 14.05 18.09
CA GLU A 83 -8.55 14.70 16.88
C GLU A 83 -7.63 13.76 16.05
N ILE A 84 -7.51 14.04 14.77
CA ILE A 84 -6.61 13.30 13.86
C ILE A 84 -5.53 14.25 13.35
N GLU A 85 -4.30 13.97 13.74
CA GLU A 85 -3.10 14.69 13.28
C GLU A 85 -2.52 14.06 12.04
N VAL A 86 -2.18 14.89 11.04
CA VAL A 86 -1.54 14.48 9.79
C VAL A 86 -0.16 15.11 9.76
N LEU A 87 0.87 14.34 10.07
CA LEU A 87 2.22 14.82 10.37
C LEU A 87 3.20 14.40 9.28
N SER A 88 4.05 15.32 8.83
CA SER A 88 5.14 15.05 7.90
C SER A 88 6.37 15.92 8.19
N GLY A 89 7.55 15.46 7.79
CA GLY A 89 8.79 16.21 7.97
C GLY A 89 9.04 16.65 9.42
N THR A 90 9.26 17.94 9.65
CA THR A 90 9.59 18.50 10.97
C THR A 90 8.46 18.41 12.00
N GLN A 91 7.23 18.17 11.57
CA GLN A 91 6.09 17.99 12.47
C GLN A 91 6.17 16.65 13.22
N ILE A 92 6.88 15.65 12.67
CA ILE A 92 7.07 14.36 13.33
C ILE A 92 8.16 14.52 14.40
N LYS A 93 7.78 14.29 15.66
CA LYS A 93 8.66 14.33 16.83
C LYS A 93 9.05 12.93 17.25
N LYS A 94 10.15 12.79 18.02
CA LYS A 94 10.62 11.48 18.55
C LYS A 94 9.58 10.77 19.42
N GLU A 95 8.81 11.53 20.18
CA GLU A 95 7.74 10.98 21.04
C GLU A 95 6.66 10.23 20.26
N HIS A 96 6.31 10.66 19.02
CA HIS A 96 5.31 9.99 18.20
C HIS A 96 5.67 8.53 17.89
N TRP A 97 6.97 8.22 17.78
CA TRP A 97 7.44 6.86 17.52
C TRP A 97 7.25 5.91 18.72
N SER A 98 7.21 6.46 19.94
CA SER A 98 6.92 5.66 21.13
C SER A 98 5.51 5.10 21.08
N PHE A 99 4.53 5.95 20.77
CA PHE A 99 3.14 5.55 20.61
C PHE A 99 2.94 4.63 19.38
N PHE A 100 3.56 5.00 18.26
CA PHE A 100 3.43 4.17 17.05
C PHE A 100 4.05 2.77 17.25
N TRP A 101 5.11 2.66 18.02
CA TRP A 101 5.70 1.38 18.39
C TRP A 101 4.72 0.50 19.18
N GLU A 102 3.96 1.05 20.11
CA GLU A 102 2.92 0.32 20.85
C GLU A 102 1.85 -0.20 19.88
N PHE A 103 1.39 0.61 18.94
CA PHE A 103 0.40 0.21 17.93
C PHE A 103 0.94 -0.91 17.02
N TYR A 104 2.20 -0.80 16.63
CA TYR A 104 2.86 -1.80 15.79
C TYR A 104 2.97 -3.15 16.52
N GLN A 105 3.38 -3.14 17.79
CA GLN A 105 3.48 -4.36 18.62
C GLN A 105 2.11 -5.00 18.83
N ASP A 106 1.09 -4.24 19.22
CA ASP A 106 -0.26 -4.73 19.46
C ASP A 106 -0.88 -5.36 18.20
N THR A 107 -0.71 -4.72 17.04
CA THR A 107 -1.18 -5.28 15.77
C THR A 107 -0.45 -6.58 15.41
N GLY A 108 0.84 -6.68 15.68
CA GLY A 108 1.63 -7.90 15.48
C GLY A 108 1.13 -9.03 16.36
N ALA A 109 0.93 -8.77 17.65
CA ALA A 109 0.45 -9.77 18.62
C ALA A 109 -0.94 -10.32 18.25
N ARG A 110 -1.86 -9.46 17.76
CA ARG A 110 -3.20 -9.88 17.31
C ARG A 110 -3.21 -10.70 16.02
N LYS A 111 -2.18 -10.60 15.17
CA LYS A 111 -2.11 -11.26 13.85
C LYS A 111 -1.25 -12.53 13.81
N TRP A 112 -1.02 -13.18 14.95
CA TRP A 112 -0.25 -14.44 15.03
C TRP A 112 1.20 -14.33 14.53
N GLY A 113 1.80 -13.16 14.60
CA GLY A 113 3.16 -12.92 14.15
C GLY A 113 4.00 -12.14 15.16
N THR A 114 5.31 -12.39 15.15
CA THR A 114 6.24 -11.51 15.87
C THR A 114 6.55 -10.33 14.97
N PRO A 115 6.35 -9.08 15.45
CA PRO A 115 6.77 -7.89 14.71
C PRO A 115 8.27 -7.97 14.37
N TYR A 116 8.65 -7.83 13.11
CA TYR A 116 10.04 -7.98 12.66
C TYR A 116 10.85 -6.69 12.69
N LEU A 117 10.19 -5.52 12.73
CA LEU A 117 10.89 -4.24 12.89
C LEU A 117 11.26 -4.04 14.35
N THR A 118 12.42 -3.48 14.58
CA THR A 118 12.93 -3.13 15.92
C THR A 118 12.58 -1.69 16.26
N ARG A 119 12.70 -1.30 17.53
CA ARG A 119 12.58 0.10 17.95
C ARG A 119 13.58 1.00 17.21
N GLN A 120 14.79 0.52 17.02
CA GLN A 120 15.87 1.21 16.32
C GLN A 120 15.48 1.60 14.89
N PHE A 121 14.71 0.76 14.17
CA PHE A 121 14.22 1.10 12.84
C PHE A 121 13.43 2.42 12.82
N PHE A 122 12.58 2.65 13.83
CA PHE A 122 11.78 3.89 13.89
C PHE A 122 12.65 5.10 14.23
N ASP A 123 13.68 4.93 15.06
CA ASP A 123 14.65 5.98 15.33
C ASP A 123 15.48 6.33 14.07
N GLU A 124 15.92 5.33 13.33
CA GLU A 124 16.67 5.50 12.08
C GLU A 124 15.87 6.22 10.98
N ILE A 125 14.62 5.82 10.75
CA ILE A 125 13.78 6.50 9.74
C ILE A 125 13.41 7.93 10.18
N HIS A 126 13.31 8.20 11.48
CA HIS A 126 13.14 9.56 11.99
C HIS A 126 14.32 10.45 11.61
N GLU A 127 15.55 9.99 11.82
CA GLU A 127 16.75 10.79 11.55
C GLU A 127 17.04 10.91 10.05
N THR A 128 16.85 9.83 9.29
CA THR A 128 17.31 9.75 7.89
C THR A 128 16.24 10.02 6.85
N MET A 129 14.95 9.73 7.15
CA MET A 129 13.86 9.74 6.17
C MET A 129 12.64 10.56 6.59
N ARG A 130 12.69 11.33 7.66
CA ARG A 130 11.53 12.06 8.22
C ARG A 130 10.76 12.88 7.17
N SER A 131 11.45 13.50 6.21
CA SER A 131 10.83 14.24 5.10
C SER A 131 10.09 13.37 4.08
N LYS A 132 10.28 12.05 4.14
CA LYS A 132 9.64 11.05 3.28
C LYS A 132 8.58 10.22 4.03
N ILE A 133 8.14 10.68 5.19
CA ILE A 133 7.17 10.00 6.03
C ILE A 133 5.92 10.86 6.16
N LEU A 134 4.77 10.20 6.04
CA LEU A 134 3.48 10.68 6.48
C LEU A 134 3.01 9.78 7.64
N LEU A 135 2.92 10.37 8.81
CA LEU A 135 2.40 9.72 10.02
C LEU A 135 1.04 10.33 10.34
N ILE A 136 -0.01 9.52 10.36
CA ILE A 136 -1.38 9.95 10.68
C ILE A 136 -1.73 9.33 12.02
N LEU A 137 -2.02 10.15 13.02
CA LEU A 137 -2.27 9.72 14.40
C LEU A 137 -3.64 10.19 14.87
N ALA A 138 -4.38 9.34 15.56
CA ALA A 138 -5.57 9.71 16.30
C ALA A 138 -5.22 9.92 17.77
N LYS A 139 -5.65 11.07 18.32
CA LYS A 139 -5.42 11.49 19.69
C LYS A 139 -6.74 11.70 20.40
N LYS A 140 -6.90 11.18 21.62
CA LYS A 140 -8.04 11.38 22.47
C LYS A 140 -7.59 11.60 23.92
N GLU A 141 -8.12 12.60 24.60
CA GLU A 141 -7.77 12.92 26.01
C GLU A 141 -6.25 12.97 26.22
N GLU A 142 -5.52 13.68 25.36
CA GLU A 142 -4.05 13.82 25.37
C GLU A 142 -3.27 12.52 25.11
N LYS A 143 -3.93 11.40 24.74
CA LYS A 143 -3.27 10.12 24.42
C LYS A 143 -3.45 9.77 22.95
N TYR A 144 -2.38 9.31 22.32
CA TYR A 144 -2.48 8.70 21.00
C TYR A 144 -3.06 7.29 21.12
N ILE A 145 -4.09 6.99 20.32
CA ILE A 145 -4.87 5.75 20.41
C ILE A 145 -4.77 4.89 19.15
N ALA A 146 -4.40 5.48 18.02
CA ALA A 146 -4.26 4.79 16.75
C ALA A 146 -3.34 5.55 15.80
N GLY A 147 -2.79 4.85 14.80
CA GLY A 147 -1.96 5.50 13.80
C GLY A 147 -1.66 4.69 12.57
N ALA A 148 -1.32 5.39 11.48
CA ALA A 148 -0.85 4.82 10.23
C ALA A 148 0.48 5.44 9.80
N LEU A 149 1.41 4.59 9.42
CA LEU A 149 2.70 4.96 8.84
C LEU A 149 2.65 4.77 7.32
N ASN A 150 2.97 5.85 6.60
CA ASN A 150 3.08 5.84 5.16
C ASN A 150 4.43 6.42 4.73
N PHE A 151 4.95 5.97 3.57
CA PHE A 151 6.15 6.54 2.96
C PHE A 151 5.79 7.36 1.71
N ILE A 152 6.41 8.54 1.58
CA ILE A 152 6.18 9.48 0.48
C ILE A 152 7.24 9.24 -0.60
N GLY A 153 6.84 8.72 -1.74
CA GLY A 153 7.65 8.63 -2.94
C GLY A 153 7.51 9.88 -3.83
N SER A 154 8.10 9.85 -5.01
CA SER A 154 8.04 10.98 -5.96
C SER A 154 6.63 11.23 -6.53
N LYS A 155 5.85 10.17 -6.72
CA LYS A 155 4.48 10.22 -7.29
C LYS A 155 3.49 9.33 -6.52
N THR A 156 3.94 8.61 -5.52
CA THR A 156 3.16 7.58 -4.83
C THR A 156 3.27 7.73 -3.32
N LEU A 157 2.16 7.59 -2.62
CA LEU A 157 2.10 7.38 -1.19
C LEU A 157 1.98 5.88 -0.91
N PHE A 158 2.87 5.32 -0.12
CA PHE A 158 2.91 3.91 0.22
C PHE A 158 2.40 3.69 1.64
N GLY A 159 1.17 3.20 1.80
CA GLY A 159 0.64 2.76 3.09
C GLY A 159 1.35 1.49 3.57
N ARG A 160 1.90 1.51 4.80
CA ARG A 160 2.71 0.39 5.31
C ARG A 160 2.15 -0.26 6.56
N TYR A 161 1.97 0.49 7.61
CA TYR A 161 1.58 -0.05 8.90
C TYR A 161 0.42 0.73 9.49
N TRP A 162 -0.49 0.00 10.12
CA TRP A 162 -1.59 0.50 10.92
C TRP A 162 -1.59 -0.22 12.26
N GLY A 163 -1.97 0.50 13.32
CA GLY A 163 -2.27 -0.11 14.59
C GLY A 163 -3.10 0.82 15.46
N CYS A 164 -3.74 0.24 16.47
CA CYS A 164 -4.55 0.97 17.44
C CYS A 164 -4.60 0.23 18.78
N VAL A 165 -4.68 0.96 19.86
CA VAL A 165 -4.95 0.44 21.21
C VAL A 165 -6.42 0.62 21.61
N GLU A 166 -7.14 1.51 20.93
CA GLU A 166 -8.59 1.67 21.04
C GLU A 166 -9.23 1.61 19.65
N ASP A 167 -10.37 0.91 19.52
CA ASP A 167 -11.08 0.78 18.26
C ASP A 167 -12.34 1.64 18.23
N TYR A 168 -12.44 2.47 17.20
CA TYR A 168 -13.60 3.33 16.94
C TYR A 168 -14.16 3.06 15.55
N PRO A 169 -15.50 3.10 15.37
CA PRO A 169 -16.14 2.84 14.10
C PRO A 169 -15.57 3.71 12.97
N PHE A 170 -15.06 3.06 11.93
CA PHE A 170 -14.48 3.67 10.72
C PHE A 170 -13.18 4.47 10.90
N LEU A 171 -12.62 4.58 12.11
CA LEU A 171 -11.37 5.30 12.37
C LEU A 171 -10.21 4.73 11.53
N HIS A 172 -10.13 3.39 11.40
CA HIS A 172 -9.18 2.73 10.50
C HIS A 172 -9.30 3.24 9.06
N PHE A 173 -10.53 3.39 8.54
CA PHE A 173 -10.74 3.85 7.16
C PHE A 173 -10.40 5.32 6.98
N GLU A 174 -10.72 6.15 7.96
CA GLU A 174 -10.37 7.57 7.94
C GLU A 174 -8.85 7.74 7.88
N ILE A 175 -8.12 7.08 8.77
CA ILE A 175 -6.67 7.24 8.91
C ILE A 175 -5.92 6.57 7.75
N CYS A 176 -6.26 5.32 7.39
CA CYS A 176 -5.51 4.55 6.41
C CYS A 176 -5.86 4.87 4.96
N TYR A 177 -7.09 5.37 4.69
CA TYR A 177 -7.55 5.57 3.32
C TYR A 177 -7.92 7.01 3.03
N TYR A 178 -8.86 7.60 3.78
CA TYR A 178 -9.38 8.92 3.41
C TYR A 178 -8.36 10.04 3.62
N ARG A 179 -7.66 10.05 4.75
CA ARG A 179 -6.57 11.03 5.00
C ARG A 179 -5.38 10.80 4.07
N ALA A 180 -5.08 9.56 3.72
CA ALA A 180 -4.03 9.24 2.76
C ALA A 180 -4.37 9.76 1.35
N ILE A 181 -5.61 9.56 0.88
CA ILE A 181 -6.10 10.10 -0.39
C ILE A 181 -6.07 11.65 -0.38
N GLU A 182 -6.60 12.27 0.67
CA GLU A 182 -6.63 13.72 0.83
C GLU A 182 -5.21 14.31 0.82
N PHE A 183 -4.27 13.68 1.53
CA PHE A 183 -2.86 14.07 1.48
C PHE A 183 -2.26 13.92 0.08
N ALA A 184 -2.56 12.83 -0.61
CA ALA A 184 -2.06 12.60 -1.96
C ALA A 184 -2.58 13.65 -2.95
N ILE A 185 -3.85 14.04 -2.89
CA ILE A 185 -4.43 15.10 -3.71
C ILE A 185 -3.74 16.43 -3.42
N ASN A 186 -3.66 16.83 -2.16
CA ASN A 186 -3.10 18.11 -1.72
C ASN A 186 -1.60 18.27 -2.07
N ASN A 187 -0.88 17.15 -2.23
CA ASN A 187 0.54 17.14 -2.57
C ASN A 187 0.82 16.73 -4.02
N GLY A 188 -0.20 16.66 -4.88
CA GLY A 188 -0.06 16.35 -6.30
C GLY A 188 0.45 14.94 -6.60
N LEU A 189 0.34 14.02 -5.62
CA LEU A 189 0.70 12.62 -5.82
C LEU A 189 -0.30 11.93 -6.76
N LYS A 190 0.19 10.99 -7.55
CA LYS A 190 -0.59 10.30 -8.58
C LYS A 190 -1.27 9.03 -8.06
N LYS A 191 -0.78 8.48 -6.94
CA LYS A 191 -1.20 7.15 -6.49
C LYS A 191 -1.06 7.00 -4.97
N VAL A 192 -1.99 6.22 -4.37
CA VAL A 192 -1.86 5.69 -3.02
C VAL A 192 -1.89 4.17 -3.09
N GLU A 193 -0.88 3.50 -2.61
CA GLU A 193 -0.81 2.05 -2.50
C GLU A 193 -1.21 1.59 -1.09
N ALA A 194 -2.21 0.71 -1.01
CA ALA A 194 -2.75 0.23 0.26
C ALA A 194 -2.53 -1.29 0.49
N GLY A 195 -1.69 -1.93 -0.33
CA GLY A 195 -1.37 -3.35 -0.24
C GLY A 195 -2.44 -4.28 -0.83
N ALA A 196 -2.23 -5.59 -0.71
CA ALA A 196 -2.99 -6.63 -1.40
C ALA A 196 -4.31 -7.00 -0.71
N GLN A 197 -4.39 -6.92 0.61
CA GLN A 197 -5.52 -7.45 1.38
C GLN A 197 -6.66 -6.43 1.52
N GLY A 198 -7.90 -6.93 1.54
CA GLY A 198 -9.07 -6.17 1.94
C GLY A 198 -9.88 -5.57 0.77
N GLU A 199 -10.84 -6.34 0.25
CA GLU A 199 -11.78 -5.90 -0.79
C GLU A 199 -12.63 -4.67 -0.37
N HIS A 200 -12.74 -4.40 0.94
CA HIS A 200 -13.38 -3.20 1.45
C HIS A 200 -12.76 -1.90 0.90
N LYS A 201 -11.52 -1.95 0.40
CA LYS A 201 -10.84 -0.83 -0.26
C LYS A 201 -11.53 -0.41 -1.55
N LEU A 202 -12.14 -1.35 -2.29
CA LEU A 202 -12.91 -1.06 -3.50
C LEU A 202 -14.02 -0.02 -3.22
N ALA A 203 -14.78 -0.23 -2.15
CA ALA A 203 -15.85 0.69 -1.78
C ALA A 203 -15.37 2.11 -1.49
N ARG A 204 -14.07 2.31 -1.29
CA ARG A 204 -13.38 3.56 -0.94
C ARG A 204 -12.56 4.16 -2.07
N GLY A 205 -12.77 3.67 -3.31
CA GLY A 205 -12.16 4.23 -4.51
C GLY A 205 -10.79 3.66 -4.86
N TYR A 206 -10.31 2.65 -4.17
CA TYR A 206 -9.15 1.89 -4.62
C TYR A 206 -9.56 0.91 -5.70
N VAL A 207 -8.69 0.68 -6.66
CA VAL A 207 -8.93 -0.24 -7.77
C VAL A 207 -7.94 -1.41 -7.72
N PRO A 208 -8.36 -2.62 -8.14
CA PRO A 208 -7.44 -3.74 -8.25
C PRO A 208 -6.42 -3.43 -9.35
N THR A 209 -5.15 -3.66 -9.04
CA THR A 209 -4.03 -3.28 -9.92
C THR A 209 -3.01 -4.39 -9.97
N GLU A 210 -2.54 -4.76 -11.16
CA GLU A 210 -1.43 -5.71 -11.32
C GLU A 210 -0.16 -5.17 -10.67
N THR A 211 0.55 -6.03 -9.96
CA THR A 211 1.91 -5.81 -9.49
C THR A 211 2.83 -6.91 -9.98
N PHE A 212 4.08 -6.59 -10.20
CA PHE A 212 5.03 -7.44 -10.89
C PHE A 212 6.20 -7.80 -9.99
N SER A 213 6.62 -9.06 -10.06
CA SER A 213 7.82 -9.55 -9.38
C SER A 213 8.57 -10.53 -10.29
N LEU A 214 9.87 -10.60 -10.11
CA LEU A 214 10.75 -11.46 -10.88
C LEU A 214 11.46 -12.42 -9.95
N HIS A 215 11.61 -13.67 -10.38
CA HIS A 215 12.25 -14.73 -9.62
C HIS A 215 13.24 -15.47 -10.53
N TRP A 216 14.50 -15.54 -10.12
CA TRP A 216 15.46 -16.47 -10.68
C TRP A 216 15.65 -17.62 -9.70
N ILE A 217 15.62 -18.86 -10.17
CA ILE A 217 15.76 -20.09 -9.39
C ILE A 217 16.87 -20.91 -10.02
N GLY A 218 17.88 -21.27 -9.22
CA GLY A 218 19.07 -21.95 -9.70
C GLY A 218 18.85 -23.42 -10.06
N GLU A 219 17.92 -24.12 -9.38
CA GLU A 219 17.61 -25.52 -9.66
C GLU A 219 16.56 -25.62 -10.77
N GLU A 220 16.91 -26.27 -11.88
CA GLU A 220 16.12 -26.25 -13.11
C GLU A 220 14.75 -26.95 -13.01
N ARG A 221 14.67 -28.08 -12.28
CA ARG A 221 13.39 -28.81 -12.12
C ARG A 221 12.42 -28.00 -11.27
N PHE A 222 12.92 -27.37 -10.20
CA PHE A 222 12.13 -26.52 -9.36
C PHE A 222 11.70 -25.25 -10.09
N SER A 223 12.61 -24.65 -10.87
CA SER A 223 12.30 -23.50 -11.72
C SER A 223 11.14 -23.80 -12.69
N ARG A 224 11.14 -24.95 -13.36
CA ARG A 224 10.04 -25.39 -14.24
C ARG A 224 8.72 -25.55 -13.50
N ALA A 225 8.74 -26.23 -12.35
CA ALA A 225 7.53 -26.41 -11.54
C ALA A 225 6.92 -25.07 -11.08
N VAL A 226 7.78 -24.12 -10.67
CA VAL A 226 7.35 -22.76 -10.32
C VAL A 226 6.81 -22.02 -11.54
N GLN A 227 7.42 -22.15 -12.71
CA GLN A 227 6.95 -21.54 -13.96
C GLN A 227 5.52 -21.98 -14.30
N ASP A 228 5.23 -23.29 -14.26
CA ASP A 228 3.89 -23.83 -14.53
C ASP A 228 2.84 -23.29 -13.54
N TYR A 229 3.22 -23.22 -12.26
CA TYR A 229 2.37 -22.61 -11.24
C TYR A 229 2.08 -21.13 -11.53
N LEU A 230 3.11 -20.35 -11.86
CA LEU A 230 2.98 -18.90 -12.13
C LEU A 230 2.12 -18.59 -13.35
N ILE A 231 2.11 -19.45 -14.36
CA ILE A 231 1.20 -19.31 -15.52
C ILE A 231 -0.24 -19.45 -15.07
N SER A 232 -0.56 -20.44 -14.24
CA SER A 232 -1.91 -20.66 -13.71
C SER A 232 -2.32 -19.53 -12.76
N GLU A 233 -1.44 -19.11 -11.85
CA GLU A 233 -1.65 -17.99 -10.91
C GLU A 233 -1.95 -16.69 -11.65
N LYS A 234 -1.15 -16.35 -12.68
CA LYS A 234 -1.35 -15.14 -13.50
C LYS A 234 -2.75 -15.07 -14.12
N ASN A 235 -3.22 -16.19 -14.66
CA ASN A 235 -4.55 -16.26 -15.28
C ASN A 235 -5.67 -16.11 -14.23
N ALA A 236 -5.49 -16.66 -13.03
CA ALA A 236 -6.44 -16.49 -11.94
C ALA A 236 -6.47 -15.03 -11.45
N VAL A 237 -5.31 -14.43 -11.18
CA VAL A 237 -5.18 -13.03 -10.74
C VAL A 237 -5.83 -12.06 -11.74
N ARG A 238 -5.63 -12.27 -13.04
CA ARG A 238 -6.23 -11.39 -14.06
C ARG A 238 -7.74 -11.49 -14.09
N ARG A 239 -8.30 -12.69 -13.98
CA ARG A 239 -9.75 -12.89 -13.86
C ARG A 239 -10.31 -12.22 -12.60
N ASP A 240 -9.62 -12.33 -11.48
CA ASP A 240 -10.03 -11.69 -10.23
C ASP A 240 -10.02 -10.15 -10.37
N ILE A 241 -9.01 -9.59 -11.02
CA ILE A 241 -8.94 -8.14 -11.30
C ILE A 241 -10.12 -7.70 -12.19
N GLU A 242 -10.44 -8.43 -13.25
CA GLU A 242 -11.58 -8.15 -14.12
C GLU A 242 -12.88 -8.14 -13.31
N ILE A 243 -13.15 -9.20 -12.54
CA ILE A 243 -14.34 -9.30 -11.70
C ILE A 243 -14.42 -8.15 -10.70
N LEU A 244 -13.33 -7.89 -9.97
CA LEU A 244 -13.30 -6.84 -8.95
C LEU A 244 -13.44 -5.43 -9.52
N THR A 245 -13.00 -5.21 -10.75
CA THR A 245 -13.14 -3.93 -11.46
C THR A 245 -14.59 -3.52 -11.63
N ASP A 246 -15.49 -4.48 -11.85
CA ASP A 246 -16.94 -4.23 -11.97
C ASP A 246 -17.59 -3.74 -10.66
N PHE A 247 -16.97 -4.02 -9.52
CA PHE A 247 -17.44 -3.58 -8.19
C PHE A 247 -16.87 -2.25 -7.74
N THR A 248 -16.07 -1.58 -8.58
CA THR A 248 -15.50 -0.28 -8.23
C THR A 248 -16.61 0.78 -8.06
N PRO A 249 -16.41 1.79 -7.20
CA PRO A 249 -17.48 2.70 -6.78
C PRO A 249 -17.78 3.83 -7.76
N PHE A 250 -17.01 3.93 -8.84
CA PHE A 250 -17.08 5.03 -9.81
C PHE A 250 -18.37 4.98 -10.67
N LYS A 251 -18.75 6.11 -11.24
CA LYS A 251 -19.87 6.18 -12.19
C LYS A 251 -19.55 5.35 -13.42
N LYS A 252 -20.54 4.57 -13.91
CA LYS A 252 -20.42 3.86 -15.19
C LYS A 252 -20.54 4.90 -16.31
N GLY A 253 -19.51 5.09 -17.11
CA GLY A 253 -19.50 5.99 -18.27
C GLY A 253 -18.33 6.96 -18.36
N ASP A 254 -17.59 7.21 -17.28
CA ASP A 254 -16.50 8.20 -17.26
C ASP A 254 -15.08 7.58 -17.39
N ARG A 255 -14.99 6.30 -17.74
CA ARG A 255 -13.67 5.67 -17.98
C ARG A 255 -13.50 5.46 -19.48
N ASN A 256 -12.83 6.40 -20.15
CA ASN A 256 -12.14 6.10 -21.38
C ASN A 256 -10.91 5.26 -21.01
N HIS A 257 -10.95 4.00 -21.36
CA HIS A 257 -9.76 3.15 -21.35
C HIS A 257 -8.99 3.48 -22.64
N ASP A 258 -8.01 4.39 -22.55
CA ASP A 258 -6.93 4.50 -23.51
C ASP A 258 -5.69 3.75 -22.97
#